data_5bd9a638bb9e48102a386ae7dc203717
#
_entry.id   5bd9a638bb9e48102a386ae7dc203717
#
_cell.length_a   1.000
_cell.length_b   1.000
_cell.length_c   1.000
_cell.angle_alpha   90.00
_cell.angle_beta   90.00
_cell.angle_gamma   90.00
#
_symmetry.space_group_name_H-M   'P 1'
#
loop_
_entity.id
_entity.type
_entity.pdbx_description
1 polymer ?
#
loop_
_entity_poly.entity_id
_entity_poly.type
_entity_poly.pdbx_seq_one_letter_code
_entity_poly.pdbx_strand_id
1 'polypeptide(L)'
;INYERLRARFEGDTTTQALAEPVEIELTGREAAVFDAHNEALARLGFHADRIDDRTVRVTTVPAVVAEAAGPELIRDVLGGFVVDERTAEGTVESVADDVLSDMACHPSIQGNTSLTDGSVVDLLAALDGCENPWACPHGRPVLIHLDSDEIADRFERDYPGH
;
A
#
# COMPACT_ATOMS: atom_id res chain seq x y z
N ILE A 1 -9.56 -3.16 0.56
CA ILE A 1 -10.34 -1.96 0.95
C ILE A 1 -9.48 -0.71 0.84
N ASN A 2 -8.45 -0.55 1.68
CA ASN A 2 -7.63 0.68 1.73
C ASN A 2 -6.95 0.98 0.40
N TYR A 3 -6.40 -0.02 -0.27
CA TYR A 3 -5.77 0.11 -1.57
C TYR A 3 -6.74 0.69 -2.62
N GLU A 4 -7.93 0.10 -2.79
CA GLU A 4 -8.90 0.59 -3.79
C GLU A 4 -9.41 2.01 -3.47
N ARG A 5 -9.58 2.33 -2.18
CA ARG A 5 -9.92 3.70 -1.75
C ARG A 5 -8.81 4.69 -2.06
N LEU A 6 -7.56 4.33 -1.80
CA LEU A 6 -6.41 5.17 -2.11
C LEU A 6 -6.25 5.34 -3.63
N ARG A 7 -6.37 4.26 -4.39
CA ARG A 7 -6.29 4.27 -5.85
C ARG A 7 -7.36 5.17 -6.46
N ALA A 8 -8.62 5.02 -6.05
CA ALA A 8 -9.71 5.86 -6.54
C ALA A 8 -9.49 7.35 -6.24
N ARG A 9 -8.95 7.69 -5.06
CA ARG A 9 -8.58 9.07 -4.71
C ARG A 9 -7.41 9.57 -5.56
N PHE A 10 -6.46 8.73 -5.85
CA PHE A 10 -5.28 9.06 -6.65
C PHE A 10 -5.61 9.27 -8.13
N GLU A 11 -6.53 8.47 -8.69
CA GLU A 11 -7.02 8.63 -10.07
C GLU A 11 -7.94 9.87 -10.22
N GLY A 12 -8.62 10.28 -9.14
CA GLY A 12 -9.58 11.38 -9.16
C GLY A 12 -8.98 12.76 -8.97
N ASP A 13 -7.95 12.89 -8.15
CA ASP A 13 -7.33 14.18 -7.84
C ASP A 13 -5.93 13.97 -7.22
N THR A 14 -4.91 14.37 -7.96
CA THR A 14 -3.52 14.41 -7.49
C THR A 14 -3.22 15.70 -6.69
N THR A 15 -4.12 16.09 -5.78
CA THR A 15 -3.82 17.20 -4.88
C THR A 15 -2.57 16.90 -4.06
N THR A 16 -1.68 17.86 -4.04
CA THR A 16 -0.44 17.80 -3.29
C THR A 16 -0.51 18.70 -2.06
N GLN A 17 0.16 18.31 -1.01
CA GLN A 17 0.29 19.10 0.20
C GLN A 17 1.76 19.43 0.45
N ALA A 18 2.06 20.72 0.52
CA ALA A 18 3.37 21.17 0.97
C ALA A 18 3.53 20.86 2.47
N LEU A 19 4.68 20.34 2.82
CA LEU A 19 5.03 20.11 4.23
C LEU A 19 5.33 21.47 4.90
N ALA A 20 4.84 21.65 6.12
CA ALA A 20 5.08 22.86 6.90
C ALA A 20 6.59 23.08 7.14
N GLU A 21 7.31 21.98 7.34
CA GLU A 21 8.77 21.93 7.39
C GLU A 21 9.23 20.81 6.44
N PRO A 22 10.21 21.10 5.55
CA PRO A 22 10.82 20.06 4.73
C PRO A 22 11.44 18.95 5.58
N VAL A 23 11.31 17.70 5.14
CA VAL A 23 11.87 16.55 5.85
C VAL A 23 13.10 16.06 5.13
N GLU A 24 14.18 15.89 5.87
CA GLU A 24 15.43 15.33 5.35
C GLU A 24 15.49 13.84 5.67
N ILE A 25 15.73 13.04 4.64
CA ILE A 25 15.81 11.58 4.72
C ILE A 25 17.21 11.16 4.27
N GLU A 26 17.92 10.46 5.15
CA GLU A 26 19.20 9.86 4.80
C GLU A 26 18.96 8.50 4.12
N LEU A 27 19.49 8.35 2.91
CA LEU A 27 19.36 7.17 2.07
C LEU A 27 20.65 6.34 2.09
N THR A 28 20.53 5.05 1.90
CA THR A 28 21.66 4.21 1.50
C THR A 28 22.09 4.56 0.07
N GLY A 29 23.31 4.18 -0.34
CA GLY A 29 23.75 4.43 -1.71
C GLY A 29 22.87 3.78 -2.78
N ARG A 30 22.22 2.64 -2.45
CA ARG A 30 21.28 1.95 -3.34
C ARG A 30 19.95 2.69 -3.44
N GLU A 31 19.39 3.12 -2.31
CA GLU A 31 18.17 3.92 -2.26
C GLU A 31 18.34 5.26 -2.99
N ALA A 32 19.49 5.90 -2.85
CA ALA A 32 19.81 7.13 -3.57
C ALA A 32 19.83 6.94 -5.10
N ALA A 33 20.40 5.84 -5.58
CA ALA A 33 20.39 5.49 -7.00
C ALA A 33 18.96 5.20 -7.52
N VAL A 34 18.15 4.52 -6.74
CA VAL A 34 16.73 4.26 -7.05
C VAL A 34 15.93 5.57 -7.04
N PHE A 35 16.15 6.44 -6.06
CA PHE A 35 15.53 7.76 -6.02
C PHE A 35 15.84 8.57 -7.30
N ASP A 36 17.11 8.65 -7.70
CA ASP A 36 17.52 9.37 -8.90
C ASP A 36 16.83 8.80 -10.17
N ALA A 37 16.70 7.48 -10.25
CA ALA A 37 16.07 6.81 -11.39
C ALA A 37 14.54 7.06 -11.48
N HIS A 38 13.87 7.25 -10.33
CA HIS A 38 12.42 7.36 -10.24
C HIS A 38 11.91 8.75 -9.80
N ASN A 39 12.79 9.74 -9.63
CA ASN A 39 12.42 11.06 -9.13
C ASN A 39 11.32 11.72 -9.99
N GLU A 40 11.37 11.59 -11.33
CA GLU A 40 10.33 12.11 -12.21
C GLU A 40 8.98 11.40 -11.99
N ALA A 41 8.99 10.08 -11.79
CA ALA A 41 7.79 9.31 -11.50
C ALA A 41 7.20 9.71 -10.15
N LEU A 42 8.04 9.83 -9.12
CA LEU A 42 7.63 10.30 -7.79
C LEU A 42 7.04 11.73 -7.85
N ALA A 43 7.64 12.62 -8.64
CA ALA A 43 7.12 13.97 -8.82
C ALA A 43 5.73 13.99 -9.49
N ARG A 44 5.50 13.13 -10.49
CA ARG A 44 4.16 12.96 -11.11
C ARG A 44 3.13 12.41 -10.14
N LEU A 45 3.56 11.61 -9.17
CA LEU A 45 2.73 11.12 -8.07
C LEU A 45 2.47 12.18 -6.99
N GLY A 46 3.11 13.36 -7.10
CA GLY A 46 2.96 14.46 -6.15
C GLY A 46 4.00 14.47 -5.01
N PHE A 47 5.01 13.60 -5.07
CA PHE A 47 6.16 13.67 -4.17
C PHE A 47 7.22 14.58 -4.77
N HIS A 48 7.40 15.76 -4.19
CA HIS A 48 8.50 16.65 -4.58
C HIS A 48 9.62 16.58 -3.55
N ALA A 49 10.74 16.09 -4.00
CA ALA A 49 11.93 15.92 -3.20
C ALA A 49 13.19 16.24 -4.02
N ASP A 50 14.12 16.92 -3.38
CA ASP A 50 15.38 17.31 -3.99
C ASP A 50 16.54 16.63 -3.27
N ARG A 51 17.50 16.15 -4.03
CA ARG A 51 18.75 15.65 -3.46
C ARG A 51 19.63 16.79 -3.02
N ILE A 52 19.98 16.84 -1.74
CA ILE A 52 20.80 17.92 -1.17
C ILE A 52 22.27 17.55 -0.98
N ASP A 53 22.56 16.24 -0.91
CA ASP A 53 23.92 15.69 -0.92
C ASP A 53 23.92 14.26 -1.48
N ASP A 54 25.05 13.54 -1.37
CA ASP A 54 25.22 12.22 -1.95
C ASP A 54 24.23 11.18 -1.42
N ARG A 55 23.65 11.38 -0.24
CA ARG A 55 22.81 10.39 0.44
C ARG A 55 21.59 10.98 1.13
N THR A 56 21.39 12.30 1.03
CA THR A 56 20.27 12.96 1.71
C THR A 56 19.32 13.58 0.69
N VAL A 57 18.05 13.29 0.87
CA VAL A 57 16.95 13.83 0.08
C VAL A 57 16.11 14.71 1.00
N ARG A 58 15.75 15.90 0.51
CA ARG A 58 14.83 16.82 1.17
C ARG A 58 13.47 16.77 0.51
N VAL A 59 12.47 16.32 1.25
CA VAL A 59 11.08 16.24 0.82
C VAL A 59 10.35 17.53 1.19
N THR A 60 9.73 18.17 0.22
CA THR A 60 9.01 19.44 0.39
C THR A 60 7.50 19.30 0.23
N THR A 61 7.06 18.33 -0.58
CA THR A 61 5.64 18.13 -0.93
C THR A 61 5.33 16.64 -1.01
N VAL A 62 4.16 16.27 -0.57
CA VAL A 62 3.63 14.90 -0.65
C VAL A 62 2.20 14.92 -1.21
N PRO A 63 1.69 13.83 -1.79
CA PRO A 63 0.28 13.72 -2.10
C PRO A 63 -0.57 13.97 -0.84
N ALA A 64 -1.68 14.68 -0.97
CA ALA A 64 -2.55 14.98 0.18
C ALA A 64 -3.05 13.72 0.88
N VAL A 65 -3.33 12.66 0.11
CA VAL A 65 -3.72 11.35 0.64
C VAL A 65 -2.65 10.73 1.54
N VAL A 66 -1.38 10.97 1.22
CA VAL A 66 -0.23 10.51 2.04
C VAL A 66 -0.11 11.33 3.31
N ALA A 67 -0.24 12.65 3.19
CA ALA A 67 -0.17 13.56 4.34
C ALA A 67 -1.22 13.24 5.41
N GLU A 68 -2.40 12.76 5.00
CA GLU A 68 -3.47 12.35 5.92
C GLU A 68 -3.24 10.98 6.56
N ALA A 69 -2.60 10.06 5.86
CA ALA A 69 -2.51 8.65 6.26
C ALA A 69 -1.21 8.29 6.98
N ALA A 70 -0.13 9.01 6.72
CA ALA A 70 1.19 8.65 7.24
C ALA A 70 2.12 9.87 7.36
N GLY A 71 3.09 9.77 8.25
CA GLY A 71 4.13 10.79 8.40
C GLY A 71 5.15 10.76 7.24
N PRO A 72 6.04 11.76 7.20
CA PRO A 72 7.08 11.88 6.16
C PRO A 72 8.04 10.68 6.08
N GLU A 73 8.09 9.85 7.13
CA GLU A 73 8.88 8.62 7.18
C GLU A 73 8.40 7.57 6.17
N LEU A 74 7.12 7.64 5.73
CA LEU A 74 6.59 6.77 4.69
C LEU A 74 7.40 6.84 3.39
N ILE A 75 7.95 8.00 3.03
CA ILE A 75 8.78 8.14 1.83
C ILE A 75 10.01 7.22 1.90
N ARG A 76 10.57 7.05 3.09
CA ARG A 76 11.69 6.13 3.29
C ARG A 76 11.24 4.68 3.10
N ASP A 77 10.09 4.33 3.62
CA ASP A 77 9.53 2.98 3.49
C ASP A 77 9.19 2.67 2.03
N VAL A 78 8.60 3.65 1.33
CA VAL A 78 8.34 3.58 -0.12
C VAL A 78 9.64 3.38 -0.91
N LEU A 79 10.66 4.22 -0.69
CA LEU A 79 11.95 4.07 -1.37
C LEU A 79 12.65 2.77 -0.99
N GLY A 80 12.51 2.32 0.27
CA GLY A 80 13.02 1.04 0.73
C GLY A 80 12.36 -0.15 0.02
N GLY A 81 11.05 -0.07 -0.22
CA GLY A 81 10.28 -1.06 -0.99
C GLY A 81 10.81 -1.20 -2.41
N PHE A 82 11.09 -0.08 -3.10
CA PHE A 82 11.68 -0.10 -4.45
C PHE A 82 13.07 -0.73 -4.50
N VAL A 83 13.86 -0.60 -3.44
CA VAL A 83 15.21 -1.19 -3.38
C VAL A 83 15.18 -2.71 -3.27
N VAL A 84 14.14 -3.24 -2.64
CA VAL A 84 13.99 -4.69 -2.39
C VAL A 84 13.43 -5.41 -3.62
N ASP A 85 12.57 -4.77 -4.40
CA ASP A 85 11.97 -5.38 -5.58
C ASP A 85 12.77 -5.02 -6.85
N GLU A 86 13.60 -5.98 -7.33
CA GLU A 86 14.40 -5.81 -8.55
C GLU A 86 13.55 -5.55 -9.82
N ARG A 87 12.22 -5.74 -9.74
CA ARG A 87 11.28 -5.50 -10.84
C ARG A 87 11.02 -4.01 -11.11
N THR A 88 11.33 -3.14 -10.18
CA THR A 88 11.09 -1.69 -10.30
C THR A 88 12.17 -0.94 -11.09
N ALA A 89 13.29 -1.56 -11.42
CA ALA A 89 14.36 -0.92 -12.21
C ALA A 89 13.91 -0.53 -13.64
N GLU A 90 12.86 -1.16 -14.18
CA GLU A 90 12.27 -0.88 -15.50
C GLU A 90 10.76 -0.49 -15.40
N GLY A 91 10.27 -0.17 -14.20
CA GLY A 91 8.85 0.09 -13.95
C GLY A 91 8.35 1.36 -14.65
N THR A 92 7.12 1.29 -15.15
CA THR A 92 6.40 2.49 -15.62
C THR A 92 5.98 3.35 -14.42
N VAL A 93 5.61 4.61 -14.67
CA VAL A 93 5.07 5.49 -13.61
C VAL A 93 3.88 4.85 -12.91
N GLU A 94 3.05 4.13 -13.65
CA GLU A 94 1.87 3.43 -13.15
C GLU A 94 2.25 2.28 -12.21
N SER A 95 3.27 1.49 -12.53
CA SER A 95 3.72 0.40 -11.66
C SER A 95 4.33 0.93 -10.36
N VAL A 96 5.08 2.02 -10.44
CA VAL A 96 5.63 2.71 -9.27
C VAL A 96 4.50 3.26 -8.39
N ALA A 97 3.46 3.84 -9.01
CA ALA A 97 2.29 4.32 -8.27
C ALA A 97 1.57 3.19 -7.54
N ASP A 98 1.40 2.05 -8.22
CA ASP A 98 0.72 0.88 -7.67
C ASP A 98 1.47 0.30 -6.46
N ASP A 99 2.78 0.21 -6.53
CA ASP A 99 3.63 -0.24 -5.43
C ASP A 99 3.53 0.72 -4.22
N VAL A 100 3.62 2.03 -4.47
CA VAL A 100 3.45 3.06 -3.42
C VAL A 100 2.08 2.94 -2.75
N LEU A 101 1.01 2.85 -3.54
CA LEU A 101 -0.35 2.73 -3.03
C LEU A 101 -0.56 1.42 -2.26
N SER A 102 0.10 0.34 -2.69
CA SER A 102 0.06 -0.96 -2.03
C SER A 102 0.70 -0.90 -0.64
N ASP A 103 1.88 -0.30 -0.53
CA ASP A 103 2.58 -0.11 0.74
C ASP A 103 1.79 0.82 1.68
N MET A 104 1.29 1.94 1.15
CA MET A 104 0.45 2.87 1.91
C MET A 104 -0.82 2.21 2.44
N ALA A 105 -1.44 1.31 1.67
CA ALA A 105 -2.64 0.60 2.08
C ALA A 105 -2.37 -0.39 3.21
N CYS A 106 -1.17 -0.94 3.31
CA CYS A 106 -0.80 -1.90 4.34
C CYS A 106 -0.67 -1.28 5.72
N HIS A 107 -0.14 -0.06 5.83
CA HIS A 107 0.11 0.61 7.12
C HIS A 107 -1.14 0.77 8.00
N PRO A 108 -2.26 1.33 7.51
CA PRO A 108 -3.49 1.48 8.30
C PRO A 108 -4.36 0.23 8.30
N SER A 109 -3.93 -0.87 7.67
CA SER A 109 -4.74 -2.09 7.58
C SER A 109 -4.77 -2.83 8.91
N ILE A 110 -5.90 -3.47 9.17
CA ILE A 110 -6.10 -4.32 10.34
C ILE A 110 -5.10 -5.47 10.27
N GLN A 111 -4.26 -5.57 11.28
CA GLN A 111 -3.25 -6.62 11.41
C GLN A 111 -3.76 -7.73 12.35
N GLY A 112 -3.05 -8.87 12.35
CA GLY A 112 -3.32 -9.94 13.29
C GLY A 112 -3.32 -9.45 14.74
N ASN A 113 -4.16 -10.04 15.59
CA ASN A 113 -4.37 -9.65 17.00
C ASN A 113 -5.01 -8.25 17.23
N THR A 114 -5.56 -7.61 16.21
CA THR A 114 -6.34 -6.39 16.38
C THR A 114 -7.73 -6.77 16.90
N SER A 115 -8.11 -6.21 18.06
CA SER A 115 -9.46 -6.40 18.61
C SER A 115 -10.46 -5.55 17.81
N LEU A 116 -11.52 -6.18 17.34
CA LEU A 116 -12.62 -5.53 16.64
C LEU A 116 -13.88 -5.57 17.50
N THR A 117 -14.67 -4.49 17.44
CA THR A 117 -16.03 -4.49 17.97
C THR A 117 -17.01 -5.10 16.95
N ASP A 118 -18.18 -5.55 17.39
CA ASP A 118 -19.20 -6.11 16.47
C ASP A 118 -19.55 -5.11 15.35
N GLY A 119 -19.69 -3.82 15.66
CA GLY A 119 -19.93 -2.78 14.67
C GLY A 119 -18.78 -2.66 13.67
N SER A 120 -17.54 -2.69 14.16
CA SER A 120 -16.35 -2.64 13.28
C SER A 120 -16.24 -3.84 12.34
N VAL A 121 -16.71 -5.02 12.79
CA VAL A 121 -16.75 -6.23 11.93
C VAL A 121 -17.77 -6.07 10.81
N VAL A 122 -18.97 -5.59 11.13
CA VAL A 122 -20.02 -5.36 10.13
C VAL A 122 -19.57 -4.34 9.09
N ASP A 123 -19.00 -3.22 9.54
CA ASP A 123 -18.49 -2.16 8.65
C ASP A 123 -17.34 -2.67 7.76
N LEU A 124 -16.46 -3.50 8.32
CA LEU A 124 -15.37 -4.12 7.57
C LEU A 124 -15.89 -5.04 6.45
N LEU A 125 -16.86 -5.91 6.78
CA LEU A 125 -17.45 -6.82 5.81
C LEU A 125 -18.21 -6.07 4.71
N ALA A 126 -19.00 -5.05 5.07
CA ALA A 126 -19.69 -4.21 4.10
C ALA A 126 -18.71 -3.46 3.17
N ALA A 127 -17.59 -2.98 3.73
CA ALA A 127 -16.56 -2.33 2.93
C ALA A 127 -15.83 -3.33 2.00
N LEU A 128 -15.67 -4.57 2.43
CA LEU A 128 -15.06 -5.63 1.64
C LEU A 128 -15.95 -6.07 0.47
N ASP A 129 -17.28 -6.18 0.72
CA ASP A 129 -18.27 -6.48 -0.32
C ASP A 129 -18.32 -5.40 -1.41
N GLY A 130 -17.92 -4.17 -1.09
CA GLY A 130 -17.83 -3.06 -2.04
C GLY A 130 -16.52 -3.01 -2.86
N CYS A 131 -15.56 -3.89 -2.60
CA CYS A 131 -14.31 -3.94 -3.33
C CYS A 131 -14.45 -4.62 -4.69
N GLU A 132 -13.67 -4.17 -5.68
CA GLU A 132 -13.58 -4.83 -6.99
C GLU A 132 -12.88 -6.19 -6.87
N ASN A 133 -11.84 -6.26 -6.03
CA ASN A 133 -11.12 -7.50 -5.75
C ASN A 133 -10.99 -7.75 -4.25
N PRO A 134 -11.99 -8.37 -3.60
CA PRO A 134 -11.93 -8.69 -2.17
C PRO A 134 -11.04 -9.90 -1.84
N TRP A 135 -10.60 -10.66 -2.84
CA TRP A 135 -9.97 -11.98 -2.65
C TRP A 135 -8.51 -11.91 -2.23
N ALA A 136 -7.79 -10.90 -2.70
CA ALA A 136 -6.36 -10.75 -2.44
C ALA A 136 -5.99 -9.31 -2.07
N CYS A 137 -4.93 -9.15 -1.29
CA CYS A 137 -4.32 -7.84 -1.11
C CYS A 137 -3.50 -7.45 -2.36
N PRO A 138 -3.11 -6.18 -2.53
CA PRO A 138 -2.30 -5.74 -3.67
C PRO A 138 -0.98 -6.52 -3.83
N HIS A 139 -0.40 -7.00 -2.73
CA HIS A 139 0.80 -7.84 -2.74
C HIS A 139 0.53 -9.31 -3.12
N GLY A 140 -0.70 -9.66 -3.56
CA GLY A 140 -1.08 -11.01 -3.98
C GLY A 140 -1.36 -12.02 -2.86
N ARG A 141 -1.40 -11.58 -1.59
CA ARG A 141 -1.72 -12.48 -0.47
C ARG A 141 -3.23 -12.68 -0.38
N PRO A 142 -3.72 -13.91 -0.20
CA PRO A 142 -5.16 -14.16 -0.08
C PRO A 142 -5.72 -13.48 1.19
N VAL A 143 -6.85 -12.79 1.04
CA VAL A 143 -7.61 -12.13 2.11
C VAL A 143 -8.85 -12.94 2.47
N LEU A 144 -9.47 -13.56 1.47
CA LEU A 144 -10.64 -14.42 1.61
C LEU A 144 -10.36 -15.81 1.04
N ILE A 145 -10.94 -16.81 1.69
CA ILE A 145 -11.00 -18.18 1.19
C ILE A 145 -12.46 -18.56 1.12
N HIS A 146 -12.91 -19.03 -0.03
CA HIS A 146 -14.25 -19.61 -0.19
C HIS A 146 -14.18 -21.11 0.02
N LEU A 147 -15.02 -21.61 0.90
CA LEU A 147 -15.26 -23.04 1.10
C LEU A 147 -16.75 -23.29 0.89
N ASP A 148 -17.11 -24.10 -0.09
CA ASP A 148 -18.50 -24.47 -0.27
C ASP A 148 -18.97 -25.51 0.75
N SER A 149 -20.27 -25.73 0.81
CA SER A 149 -20.87 -26.64 1.82
C SER A 149 -20.45 -28.10 1.65
N ASP A 150 -20.20 -28.52 0.41
CA ASP A 150 -19.78 -29.88 0.10
C ASP A 150 -18.32 -30.09 0.51
N GLU A 151 -17.44 -29.11 0.23
CA GLU A 151 -16.07 -29.15 0.69
C GLU A 151 -15.96 -29.15 2.22
N ILE A 152 -16.82 -28.40 2.91
CA ILE A 152 -16.88 -28.44 4.38
C ILE A 152 -17.34 -29.81 4.86
N ALA A 153 -18.37 -30.38 4.23
CA ALA A 153 -18.89 -31.68 4.59
C ALA A 153 -17.85 -32.78 4.40
N ASP A 154 -17.10 -32.75 3.30
CA ASP A 154 -16.04 -33.72 3.00
C ASP A 154 -14.90 -33.63 4.04
N ARG A 155 -14.51 -32.41 4.44
CA ARG A 155 -13.47 -32.23 5.47
C ARG A 155 -13.86 -32.72 6.86
N PHE A 156 -15.15 -32.78 7.15
CA PHE A 156 -15.67 -33.32 8.40
C PHE A 156 -15.97 -34.82 8.30
N GLU A 157 -15.64 -35.50 7.18
CA GLU A 157 -15.85 -36.93 6.96
C GLU A 157 -17.28 -37.38 7.33
N ARG A 158 -18.29 -36.66 6.81
CA ARG A 158 -19.68 -36.89 7.18
C ARG A 158 -20.26 -38.25 6.73
N ASP A 159 -19.54 -39.03 5.96
CA ASP A 159 -19.86 -40.42 5.69
C ASP A 159 -19.51 -41.30 6.89
N TYR A 160 -20.30 -41.19 7.94
CA TYR A 160 -20.30 -42.22 8.97
C TYR A 160 -20.99 -43.47 8.42
N PRO A 161 -20.28 -44.60 8.23
CA PRO A 161 -20.91 -45.84 7.90
C PRO A 161 -21.76 -46.27 9.12
N GLY A 162 -23.09 -46.12 9.04
CA GLY A 162 -23.95 -46.54 10.11
C GLY A 162 -25.23 -45.73 10.38
N HIS A 163 -25.64 -44.83 9.50
CA HIS A 163 -26.99 -44.23 9.54
C HIS A 163 -27.77 -44.56 8.29
#